data_bbc301a6da0180f48f4557903a714ae5
#
_entry.id   bbc301a6da0180f48f4557903a714ae5
#
_cell.length_a   1.000
_cell.length_b   1.000
_cell.length_c   1.000
_cell.angle_alpha   90.00
_cell.angle_beta   90.00
_cell.angle_gamma   90.00
#
_symmetry.space_group_name_H-M   'P 1'
#
loop_
_entity.id
_entity.type
_entity.pdbx_description
1 polymer ?
#
loop_
_entity_poly.entity_id
_entity_poly.type
_entity_poly.pdbx_seq_one_letter_code
_entity_poly.pdbx_strand_id
1 'polypeptide(L)'
;MGVLKSIAVLTLIASNVYAQSDAPGNASCGEVVTIQTHDGTTTRYALAQGREAPAQDSRIALVLLAGGGGHLDLDERGCPRALTGNSLVRSLPLFHDAGFITALVDAPSDYFGGDGLAGFRNSAEHARDLGKVIADVRARTKALVWLVGTSRGSISAVNAAARLSGPAAPDGLVITSAVTSGYAGGRKEWVAQTVFDPSLEDIRMPILVVGHAEDKCVRTPPDLMERITARTNGAREQVVTVTGGPGEPGPQNVHACRGRSPHGYAGQEAEVAAGMARFIRGGTY
;
A
#
# COMPACT_ATOMS: atom_id res chain seq x y z
N MET A 1 -33.48 -1.20 77.64
CA MET A 1 -33.78 -0.92 76.26
C MET A 1 -32.41 -0.70 75.50
N GLY A 2 -31.92 -1.77 74.92
CA GLY A 2 -30.64 -1.74 74.22
C GLY A 2 -30.88 -1.81 72.71
N VAL A 3 -30.32 -0.82 71.98
CA VAL A 3 -30.42 -0.70 70.54
C VAL A 3 -29.22 -1.43 69.91
N LEU A 4 -29.46 -2.56 69.25
CA LEU A 4 -28.46 -3.22 68.40
C LEU A 4 -28.31 -2.42 67.10
N LYS A 5 -27.09 -1.95 66.83
CA LYS A 5 -26.70 -1.41 65.51
C LYS A 5 -26.13 -2.52 64.68
N SER A 6 -26.85 -2.89 63.59
CA SER A 6 -26.37 -3.81 62.58
C SER A 6 -25.39 -3.05 61.63
N ILE A 7 -24.17 -3.54 61.51
CA ILE A 7 -23.19 -3.08 60.55
C ILE A 7 -23.31 -3.98 59.30
N ALA A 8 -23.72 -3.40 58.16
CA ALA A 8 -23.68 -4.09 56.87
C ALA A 8 -22.30 -3.97 56.27
N VAL A 9 -21.62 -5.08 56.09
CA VAL A 9 -20.34 -5.17 55.36
C VAL A 9 -20.62 -5.31 53.85
N LEU A 10 -20.30 -4.27 53.09
CA LEU A 10 -20.37 -4.29 51.62
C LEU A 10 -19.12 -4.94 51.08
N THR A 11 -19.20 -6.15 50.57
CA THR A 11 -18.09 -6.84 49.90
C THR A 11 -18.03 -6.39 48.45
N LEU A 12 -17.04 -5.57 48.08
CA LEU A 12 -16.73 -5.23 46.69
C LEU A 12 -16.06 -6.45 46.03
N ILE A 13 -16.74 -7.06 45.08
CA ILE A 13 -16.14 -8.07 44.19
C ILE A 13 -15.49 -7.32 43.03
N ALA A 14 -14.19 -7.22 43.05
CA ALA A 14 -13.39 -6.73 41.92
C ALA A 14 -13.36 -7.82 40.83
N SER A 15 -14.11 -7.62 39.76
CA SER A 15 -14.02 -8.46 38.58
C SER A 15 -12.75 -8.13 37.81
N ASN A 16 -11.74 -8.99 37.93
CA ASN A 16 -10.55 -8.93 37.08
C ASN A 16 -10.94 -9.33 35.64
N VAL A 17 -11.09 -8.34 34.76
CA VAL A 17 -11.14 -8.55 33.32
C VAL A 17 -9.72 -8.90 32.87
N TYR A 18 -9.43 -10.19 32.75
CA TYR A 18 -8.21 -10.62 32.05
C TYR A 18 -8.39 -10.30 30.59
N ALA A 19 -7.60 -9.35 30.06
CA ALA A 19 -7.42 -9.21 28.63
C ALA A 19 -6.79 -10.52 28.13
N GLN A 20 -7.54 -11.29 27.35
CA GLN A 20 -7.00 -12.44 26.64
C GLN A 20 -5.94 -11.92 25.64
N SER A 21 -4.68 -12.23 25.91
CA SER A 21 -3.62 -12.08 24.92
C SER A 21 -3.85 -13.14 23.85
N ASP A 22 -4.14 -12.70 22.62
CA ASP A 22 -4.28 -13.61 21.49
C ASP A 22 -3.00 -14.46 21.34
N ALA A 23 -3.20 -15.76 21.22
CA ALA A 23 -2.11 -16.71 20.94
C ALA A 23 -1.43 -16.33 19.62
N PRO A 24 -0.11 -16.60 19.42
CA PRO A 24 0.66 -16.16 18.26
C PRO A 24 0.18 -16.65 16.89
N GLY A 25 -0.92 -17.42 16.81
CA GLY A 25 -1.54 -17.91 15.58
C GLY A 25 -2.84 -17.19 15.19
N ASN A 26 -3.33 -16.21 15.98
CA ASN A 26 -4.67 -15.61 15.81
C ASN A 26 -4.65 -14.10 15.48
N ALA A 27 -3.47 -13.52 15.20
CA ALA A 27 -3.38 -12.10 14.87
C ALA A 27 -4.13 -11.78 13.57
N SER A 28 -5.05 -10.81 13.60
CA SER A 28 -5.71 -10.26 12.43
C SER A 28 -4.79 -9.25 11.73
N CYS A 29 -4.77 -9.29 10.40
CA CYS A 29 -4.06 -8.28 9.59
C CYS A 29 -4.97 -7.11 9.18
N GLY A 30 -6.27 -7.19 9.52
CA GLY A 30 -7.25 -6.14 9.26
C GLY A 30 -8.65 -6.70 9.04
N GLU A 31 -9.66 -5.83 9.09
CA GLU A 31 -11.04 -6.14 8.68
C GLU A 31 -11.07 -6.35 7.16
N VAL A 32 -11.64 -7.46 6.70
CA VAL A 32 -11.84 -7.70 5.27
C VAL A 32 -13.11 -6.98 4.81
N VAL A 33 -12.92 -5.99 3.96
CA VAL A 33 -13.99 -5.27 3.30
C VAL A 33 -14.10 -5.76 1.86
N THR A 34 -15.33 -6.01 1.39
CA THR A 34 -15.63 -6.39 0.01
C THR A 34 -16.51 -5.32 -0.62
N ILE A 35 -16.11 -4.81 -1.78
CA ILE A 35 -16.88 -3.83 -2.54
C ILE A 35 -17.17 -4.33 -3.95
N GLN A 36 -18.28 -3.86 -4.53
CA GLN A 36 -18.60 -4.12 -5.94
C GLN A 36 -17.73 -3.25 -6.83
N THR A 37 -17.11 -3.86 -7.82
CA THR A 37 -16.24 -3.21 -8.79
C THR A 37 -16.86 -3.23 -10.21
N HIS A 38 -16.07 -3.44 -11.26
CA HIS A 38 -16.56 -3.47 -12.62
C HIS A 38 -17.37 -4.76 -12.89
N ASP A 39 -18.29 -4.72 -13.84
CA ASP A 39 -19.01 -5.86 -14.43
C ASP A 39 -19.52 -6.92 -13.43
N GLY A 40 -19.97 -6.49 -12.24
CA GLY A 40 -20.46 -7.40 -11.21
C GLY A 40 -19.34 -8.14 -10.43
N THR A 41 -18.08 -7.81 -10.68
CA THR A 41 -16.93 -8.32 -9.90
C THR A 41 -16.85 -7.68 -8.53
N THR A 42 -16.03 -8.23 -7.67
CA THR A 42 -15.76 -7.68 -6.33
C THR A 42 -14.25 -7.47 -6.13
N THR A 43 -13.91 -6.43 -5.39
CA THR A 43 -12.55 -6.22 -4.88
C THR A 43 -12.58 -6.29 -3.37
N ARG A 44 -11.63 -7.02 -2.79
CA ARG A 44 -11.42 -7.11 -1.35
C ARG A 44 -10.24 -6.27 -0.94
N TYR A 45 -10.31 -5.70 0.26
CA TYR A 45 -9.14 -5.11 0.89
C TYR A 45 -9.15 -5.36 2.40
N ALA A 46 -7.97 -5.46 3.01
CA ALA A 46 -7.81 -5.57 4.45
C ALA A 46 -7.61 -4.17 5.04
N LEU A 47 -8.57 -3.71 5.85
CA LEU A 47 -8.53 -2.41 6.54
C LEU A 47 -8.00 -2.60 7.95
N ALA A 48 -6.87 -2.00 8.27
CA ALA A 48 -6.29 -2.05 9.60
C ALA A 48 -5.98 -0.66 10.15
N GLN A 49 -6.17 -0.48 11.46
CA GLN A 49 -5.84 0.76 12.17
C GLN A 49 -4.38 0.76 12.59
N GLY A 50 -3.74 1.92 12.57
CA GLY A 50 -2.44 2.11 13.19
C GLY A 50 -2.50 1.92 14.72
N ARG A 51 -1.37 1.57 15.34
CA ARG A 51 -1.32 1.31 16.80
C ARG A 51 -1.57 2.55 17.64
N GLU A 52 -1.13 3.70 17.17
CA GLU A 52 -1.41 5.00 17.78
C GLU A 52 -2.32 5.78 16.85
N ALA A 53 -3.58 5.98 17.26
CA ALA A 53 -4.51 6.78 16.48
C ALA A 53 -4.22 8.28 16.70
N PRO A 54 -3.70 9.00 15.70
CA PRO A 54 -3.55 10.45 15.80
C PRO A 54 -4.92 11.13 15.92
N ALA A 55 -4.93 12.42 16.29
CA ALA A 55 -6.14 13.22 16.30
C ALA A 55 -6.90 13.09 14.96
N GLN A 56 -8.21 13.17 14.97
CA GLN A 56 -9.06 12.84 13.81
C GLN A 56 -8.65 13.62 12.53
N ASP A 57 -8.27 14.88 12.68
CA ASP A 57 -7.90 15.75 11.55
C ASP A 57 -6.53 15.45 10.93
N SER A 58 -5.72 14.60 11.59
CA SER A 58 -4.41 14.18 11.11
C SER A 58 -4.35 12.72 10.67
N ARG A 59 -5.50 12.05 10.54
CA ARG A 59 -5.54 10.65 10.11
C ARG A 59 -5.17 10.51 8.65
N ILE A 60 -4.31 9.55 8.35
CA ILE A 60 -3.89 9.23 6.99
C ILE A 60 -4.09 7.74 6.78
N ALA A 61 -4.75 7.40 5.69
CA ALA A 61 -4.94 6.02 5.24
C ALA A 61 -4.07 5.77 4.00
N LEU A 62 -3.36 4.65 3.99
CA LEU A 62 -2.55 4.18 2.88
C LEU A 62 -3.29 3.07 2.15
N VAL A 63 -3.68 3.31 0.91
CA VAL A 63 -4.20 2.29 -0.01
C VAL A 63 -2.99 1.66 -0.69
N LEU A 64 -2.68 0.41 -0.32
CA LEU A 64 -1.46 -0.30 -0.68
C LEU A 64 -1.70 -1.24 -1.86
N LEU A 65 -0.95 -1.01 -2.95
CA LEU A 65 -1.06 -1.72 -4.22
C LEU A 65 0.20 -2.54 -4.49
N ALA A 66 0.09 -3.85 -4.26
CA ALA A 66 1.21 -4.77 -4.40
C ALA A 66 1.67 -4.92 -5.86
N GLY A 67 2.96 -5.19 -6.02
CA GLY A 67 3.56 -5.58 -7.29
C GLY A 67 3.16 -6.99 -7.75
N GLY A 68 3.95 -7.60 -8.62
CA GLY A 68 3.66 -8.93 -9.17
C GLY A 68 2.29 -8.98 -9.86
N GLY A 69 1.54 -10.04 -9.66
CA GLY A 69 0.17 -10.20 -10.17
C GLY A 69 -0.86 -9.31 -9.49
N GLY A 70 -0.60 -8.85 -8.28
CA GLY A 70 -1.53 -8.04 -7.47
C GLY A 70 -2.54 -8.87 -6.69
N HIS A 71 -2.71 -10.17 -6.99
CA HIS A 71 -3.56 -11.06 -6.22
C HIS A 71 -2.85 -11.48 -4.92
N LEU A 72 -3.44 -11.10 -3.79
CA LEU A 72 -2.91 -11.31 -2.44
C LEU A 72 -3.47 -12.56 -1.76
N ASP A 73 -4.61 -13.07 -2.24
CA ASP A 73 -5.35 -14.17 -1.62
C ASP A 73 -5.60 -13.87 -0.13
N LEU A 74 -6.27 -12.76 0.16
CA LEU A 74 -6.58 -12.35 1.53
C LEU A 74 -7.45 -13.40 2.21
N ASP A 75 -7.03 -13.88 3.39
CA ASP A 75 -7.86 -14.76 4.22
C ASP A 75 -8.98 -13.97 4.93
N GLU A 76 -9.79 -14.64 5.75
CA GLU A 76 -10.90 -14.03 6.51
C GLU A 76 -10.43 -13.03 7.57
N ARG A 77 -9.16 -13.10 7.96
CA ARG A 77 -8.51 -12.18 8.92
C ARG A 77 -7.79 -11.03 8.23
N GLY A 78 -7.93 -10.90 6.90
CA GLY A 78 -7.25 -9.90 6.10
C GLY A 78 -5.75 -10.15 5.89
N CYS A 79 -5.26 -11.34 6.21
CA CYS A 79 -3.85 -11.67 6.03
C CYS A 79 -3.60 -12.21 4.62
N PRO A 80 -2.58 -11.69 3.89
CA PRO A 80 -2.25 -12.15 2.56
C PRO A 80 -1.59 -13.53 2.61
N ARG A 81 -2.09 -14.49 1.82
CA ARG A 81 -1.49 -15.81 1.62
C ARG A 81 -0.53 -15.80 0.45
N ALA A 82 -0.74 -14.92 -0.53
CA ALA A 82 0.15 -14.72 -1.66
C ALA A 82 0.95 -13.41 -1.53
N LEU A 83 2.01 -13.27 -2.32
CA LEU A 83 2.89 -12.10 -2.37
C LEU A 83 3.49 -11.68 -1.02
N THR A 84 3.61 -12.61 -0.06
CA THR A 84 4.16 -12.35 1.28
C THR A 84 5.60 -11.82 1.27
N GLY A 85 6.33 -12.02 0.18
CA GLY A 85 7.65 -11.42 -0.06
C GLY A 85 7.62 -9.98 -0.59
N ASN A 86 6.44 -9.43 -0.93
CA ASN A 86 6.32 -8.06 -1.42
C ASN A 86 6.69 -7.03 -0.34
N SER A 87 7.39 -5.96 -0.71
CA SER A 87 7.89 -4.95 0.24
C SER A 87 6.75 -4.27 1.02
N LEU A 88 5.64 -3.90 0.38
CA LEU A 88 4.51 -3.28 1.08
C LEU A 88 3.87 -4.24 2.07
N VAL A 89 3.74 -5.54 1.72
CA VAL A 89 3.21 -6.56 2.62
C VAL A 89 4.11 -6.73 3.85
N ARG A 90 5.44 -6.80 3.64
CA ARG A 90 6.40 -6.90 4.75
C ARG A 90 6.44 -5.64 5.62
N SER A 91 6.13 -4.48 5.04
CA SER A 91 6.16 -3.19 5.74
C SER A 91 4.85 -2.85 6.48
N LEU A 92 3.80 -3.67 6.40
CA LEU A 92 2.54 -3.42 7.10
C LEU A 92 2.73 -3.10 8.60
N PRO A 93 3.50 -3.89 9.38
CA PRO A 93 3.72 -3.57 10.79
C PRO A 93 4.37 -2.19 11.00
N LEU A 94 5.30 -1.81 10.11
CA LEU A 94 6.01 -0.52 10.19
C LEU A 94 5.07 0.67 9.90
N PHE A 95 4.14 0.51 8.97
CA PHE A 95 3.10 1.52 8.73
C PHE A 95 2.12 1.63 9.89
N HIS A 96 1.76 0.51 10.53
CA HIS A 96 0.91 0.51 11.72
C HIS A 96 1.63 1.16 12.91
N ASP A 97 2.91 0.84 13.13
CA ASP A 97 3.73 1.47 14.17
C ASP A 97 3.91 2.97 13.94
N ALA A 98 3.94 3.38 12.66
CA ALA A 98 3.92 4.78 12.29
C ALA A 98 2.53 5.44 12.40
N GLY A 99 1.49 4.75 12.87
CA GLY A 99 0.15 5.30 13.12
C GLY A 99 -0.73 5.46 11.88
N PHE A 100 -0.33 4.90 10.72
CA PHE A 100 -1.17 4.90 9.52
C PHE A 100 -2.30 3.87 9.58
N ILE A 101 -3.44 4.25 9.04
CA ILE A 101 -4.46 3.29 8.63
C ILE A 101 -3.98 2.66 7.32
N THR A 102 -4.13 1.35 7.15
CA THR A 102 -3.79 0.68 5.90
C THR A 102 -4.99 -0.01 5.28
N ALA A 103 -5.12 0.09 3.96
CA ALA A 103 -6.04 -0.68 3.14
C ALA A 103 -5.20 -1.47 2.13
N LEU A 104 -4.88 -2.73 2.45
CA LEU A 104 -4.14 -3.62 1.57
C LEU A 104 -5.10 -4.21 0.55
N VAL A 105 -5.00 -3.80 -0.72
CA VAL A 105 -5.97 -4.10 -1.77
C VAL A 105 -5.59 -5.36 -2.53
N ASP A 106 -6.53 -6.30 -2.62
CA ASP A 106 -6.43 -7.49 -3.46
C ASP A 106 -6.86 -7.20 -4.91
N ALA A 107 -6.52 -8.08 -5.84
CA ALA A 107 -7.02 -8.02 -7.20
C ALA A 107 -8.57 -8.20 -7.22
N PRO A 108 -9.29 -7.64 -8.22
CA PRO A 108 -10.67 -7.99 -8.46
C PRO A 108 -10.86 -9.49 -8.72
N SER A 109 -12.05 -10.01 -8.41
CA SER A 109 -12.35 -11.45 -8.39
C SER A 109 -12.12 -12.18 -9.72
N ASP A 110 -12.13 -11.48 -10.83
CA ASP A 110 -11.85 -11.99 -12.18
C ASP A 110 -10.36 -11.95 -12.58
N TYR A 111 -9.49 -11.37 -11.71
CA TYR A 111 -8.04 -11.25 -11.93
C TYR A 111 -7.19 -12.12 -10.99
N PHE A 112 -7.71 -13.26 -10.56
CA PHE A 112 -6.97 -14.22 -9.70
C PHE A 112 -6.07 -15.19 -10.50
N GLY A 113 -6.09 -15.10 -11.83
CA GLY A 113 -5.28 -15.95 -12.71
C GLY A 113 -3.77 -15.67 -12.66
N GLY A 114 -2.98 -16.48 -13.37
CA GLY A 114 -1.51 -16.48 -13.29
C GLY A 114 -0.81 -15.15 -13.64
N ASP A 115 -1.40 -14.32 -14.49
CA ASP A 115 -0.86 -12.99 -14.80
C ASP A 115 -1.43 -11.88 -13.89
N GLY A 116 -2.46 -12.22 -13.10
CA GLY A 116 -3.15 -11.28 -12.22
C GLY A 116 -3.68 -10.09 -12.98
N LEU A 117 -3.49 -8.89 -12.43
CA LEU A 117 -3.94 -7.62 -13.01
C LEU A 117 -3.28 -7.25 -14.35
N ALA A 118 -2.17 -7.87 -14.72
CA ALA A 118 -1.49 -7.73 -16.03
C ALA A 118 -1.79 -6.40 -16.76
N GLY A 119 -2.39 -6.47 -17.93
CA GLY A 119 -2.76 -5.32 -18.77
C GLY A 119 -3.88 -4.44 -18.21
N PHE A 120 -4.68 -4.96 -17.28
CA PHE A 120 -5.79 -4.23 -16.66
C PHE A 120 -5.31 -3.01 -15.84
N ARG A 121 -4.08 -3.04 -15.32
CA ARG A 121 -3.52 -1.96 -14.48
C ARG A 121 -3.56 -0.57 -15.11
N ASN A 122 -3.50 -0.47 -16.46
CA ASN A 122 -3.55 0.80 -17.20
C ASN A 122 -4.97 1.15 -17.72
N SER A 123 -5.97 0.31 -17.49
CA SER A 123 -7.33 0.57 -17.94
C SER A 123 -7.98 1.71 -17.15
N ALA A 124 -8.88 2.44 -17.80
CA ALA A 124 -9.72 3.42 -17.13
C ALA A 124 -10.66 2.75 -16.11
N GLU A 125 -10.98 1.50 -16.33
CA GLU A 125 -11.84 0.69 -15.50
C GLU A 125 -11.17 0.33 -14.17
N HIS A 126 -9.91 -0.11 -14.21
CA HIS A 126 -9.11 -0.32 -13.00
C HIS A 126 -8.96 0.96 -12.16
N ALA A 127 -8.76 2.10 -12.84
CA ALA A 127 -8.72 3.39 -12.13
C ALA A 127 -10.06 3.67 -11.41
N ARG A 128 -11.21 3.43 -12.08
CA ARG A 128 -12.54 3.60 -11.45
C ARG A 128 -12.75 2.66 -10.27
N ASP A 129 -12.29 1.41 -10.36
CA ASP A 129 -12.38 0.47 -9.25
C ASP A 129 -11.55 0.90 -8.05
N LEU A 130 -10.31 1.37 -8.28
CA LEU A 130 -9.50 1.96 -7.22
C LEU A 130 -10.14 3.23 -6.65
N GLY A 131 -10.83 4.01 -7.47
CA GLY A 131 -11.62 5.15 -7.02
C GLY A 131 -12.73 4.77 -6.05
N LYS A 132 -13.41 3.63 -6.27
CA LYS A 132 -14.41 3.08 -5.33
C LYS A 132 -13.73 2.68 -4.01
N VAL A 133 -12.56 2.02 -4.05
CA VAL A 133 -11.79 1.69 -2.84
C VAL A 133 -11.41 2.95 -2.07
N ILE A 134 -10.84 3.96 -2.74
CA ILE A 134 -10.44 5.23 -2.12
C ILE A 134 -11.64 5.91 -1.44
N ALA A 135 -12.77 6.00 -2.14
CA ALA A 135 -13.98 6.62 -1.60
C ALA A 135 -14.53 5.87 -0.39
N ASP A 136 -14.52 4.53 -0.41
CA ASP A 136 -14.98 3.70 0.70
C ASP A 136 -14.04 3.81 1.91
N VAL A 137 -12.72 3.73 1.70
CA VAL A 137 -11.71 3.95 2.76
C VAL A 137 -11.88 5.34 3.38
N ARG A 138 -12.01 6.39 2.56
CA ARG A 138 -12.24 7.75 3.04
C ARG A 138 -13.54 7.87 3.84
N ALA A 139 -14.62 7.27 3.38
CA ALA A 139 -15.90 7.30 4.07
C ALA A 139 -15.85 6.61 5.44
N ARG A 140 -15.18 5.45 5.54
CA ARG A 140 -15.05 4.67 6.78
C ARG A 140 -14.11 5.33 7.80
N THR A 141 -13.01 5.91 7.34
CA THR A 141 -11.93 6.35 8.22
C THR A 141 -11.90 7.84 8.49
N LYS A 142 -12.55 8.65 7.65
CA LYS A 142 -12.46 10.11 7.63
C LYS A 142 -11.02 10.62 7.52
N ALA A 143 -10.15 9.85 6.86
CA ALA A 143 -8.73 10.14 6.69
C ALA A 143 -8.43 10.74 5.31
N LEU A 144 -7.30 11.44 5.19
CA LEU A 144 -6.66 11.67 3.91
C LEU A 144 -6.18 10.32 3.35
N VAL A 145 -6.38 10.09 2.06
CA VAL A 145 -6.07 8.79 1.43
C VAL A 145 -4.90 8.94 0.48
N TRP A 146 -3.81 8.25 0.78
CA TRP A 146 -2.64 8.17 -0.07
C TRP A 146 -2.60 6.84 -0.82
N LEU A 147 -2.29 6.88 -2.11
CA LEU A 147 -1.95 5.66 -2.87
C LEU A 147 -0.48 5.33 -2.69
N VAL A 148 -0.19 4.07 -2.42
CA VAL A 148 1.18 3.54 -2.34
C VAL A 148 1.29 2.33 -3.25
N GLY A 149 2.06 2.46 -4.33
CA GLY A 149 2.27 1.37 -5.30
C GLY A 149 3.72 0.94 -5.40
N THR A 150 3.99 -0.37 -5.40
CA THR A 150 5.34 -0.90 -5.59
C THR A 150 5.45 -1.74 -6.85
N SER A 151 6.58 -1.66 -7.58
CA SER A 151 6.81 -2.45 -8.78
C SER A 151 5.63 -2.33 -9.76
N ARG A 152 5.05 -3.41 -10.23
CA ARG A 152 3.83 -3.37 -11.08
C ARG A 152 2.65 -2.64 -10.44
N GLY A 153 2.57 -2.57 -9.10
CA GLY A 153 1.57 -1.78 -8.38
C GLY A 153 1.72 -0.27 -8.61
N SER A 154 2.91 0.21 -8.98
CA SER A 154 3.12 1.61 -9.35
C SER A 154 2.33 2.03 -10.59
N ILE A 155 2.13 1.10 -11.54
CA ILE A 155 1.30 1.35 -12.73
C ILE A 155 -0.14 1.62 -12.31
N SER A 156 -0.70 0.78 -11.43
CA SER A 156 -2.05 0.97 -10.89
C SER A 156 -2.20 2.31 -10.15
N ALA A 157 -1.21 2.64 -9.30
CA ALA A 157 -1.24 3.85 -8.50
C ALA A 157 -1.19 5.11 -9.37
N VAL A 158 -0.27 5.14 -10.35
CA VAL A 158 -0.13 6.26 -11.30
C VAL A 158 -1.38 6.38 -12.18
N ASN A 159 -1.90 5.26 -12.71
CA ASN A 159 -3.12 5.27 -13.52
C ASN A 159 -4.32 5.86 -12.76
N ALA A 160 -4.50 5.48 -11.51
CA ALA A 160 -5.57 6.02 -10.67
C ALA A 160 -5.33 7.50 -10.33
N ALA A 161 -4.11 7.88 -9.94
CA ALA A 161 -3.77 9.25 -9.60
C ALA A 161 -3.95 10.24 -10.78
N ALA A 162 -3.64 9.79 -12.00
CA ALA A 162 -3.80 10.61 -13.20
C ALA A 162 -5.26 10.76 -13.68
N ARG A 163 -6.14 9.79 -13.39
CA ARG A 163 -7.50 9.76 -13.95
C ARG A 163 -8.60 10.16 -12.97
N LEU A 164 -8.36 10.05 -11.67
CA LEU A 164 -9.40 10.23 -10.67
C LEU A 164 -9.49 11.69 -10.20
N SER A 165 -10.71 12.11 -9.87
CA SER A 165 -11.00 13.45 -9.36
C SER A 165 -12.03 13.39 -8.22
N GLY A 166 -12.18 14.49 -7.48
CA GLY A 166 -13.13 14.58 -6.39
C GLY A 166 -12.89 13.56 -5.26
N PRO A 167 -13.93 13.04 -4.62
CA PRO A 167 -13.79 12.13 -3.46
C PRO A 167 -13.09 10.80 -3.78
N ALA A 168 -13.04 10.40 -5.04
CA ALA A 168 -12.37 9.20 -5.51
C ALA A 168 -10.87 9.42 -5.76
N ALA A 169 -10.40 10.68 -5.85
CA ALA A 169 -8.98 10.96 -6.06
C ALA A 169 -8.17 10.75 -4.77
N PRO A 170 -6.92 10.30 -4.86
CA PRO A 170 -6.02 10.28 -3.72
C PRO A 170 -5.55 11.68 -3.34
N ASP A 171 -5.19 11.88 -2.06
CA ASP A 171 -4.61 13.12 -1.55
C ASP A 171 -3.09 13.17 -1.73
N GLY A 172 -2.47 12.05 -2.08
CA GLY A 172 -1.05 11.93 -2.38
C GLY A 172 -0.68 10.58 -2.97
N LEU A 173 0.50 10.51 -3.55
CA LEU A 173 1.02 9.36 -4.25
C LEU A 173 2.43 9.01 -3.78
N VAL A 174 2.65 7.74 -3.47
CA VAL A 174 4.00 7.18 -3.28
C VAL A 174 4.17 6.00 -4.22
N ILE A 175 5.22 5.99 -4.99
CA ILE A 175 5.59 4.86 -5.83
C ILE A 175 7.00 4.41 -5.54
N THR A 176 7.18 3.11 -5.35
CA THR A 176 8.46 2.51 -5.04
C THR A 176 8.85 1.49 -6.11
N SER A 177 10.12 1.46 -6.50
CA SER A 177 10.62 0.60 -7.60
C SER A 177 9.68 0.65 -8.79
N ALA A 178 9.40 1.87 -9.28
CA ALA A 178 8.39 2.13 -10.30
C ALA A 178 8.75 1.45 -11.63
N VAL A 179 7.74 0.87 -12.30
CA VAL A 179 7.92 0.24 -13.61
C VAL A 179 8.08 1.33 -14.68
N THR A 180 9.33 1.70 -14.98
CA THR A 180 9.70 2.74 -15.93
C THR A 180 10.19 2.20 -17.27
N SER A 181 10.46 0.88 -17.35
CA SER A 181 10.95 0.21 -18.56
C SER A 181 9.99 -0.87 -19.03
N GLY A 182 9.52 -0.78 -20.26
CA GLY A 182 8.67 -1.74 -20.94
C GLY A 182 9.41 -2.49 -22.04
N TYR A 183 8.82 -3.60 -22.51
CA TYR A 183 9.33 -4.37 -23.66
C TYR A 183 8.19 -4.72 -24.61
N ALA A 184 8.11 -4.01 -25.72
CA ALA A 184 7.04 -4.15 -26.71
C ALA A 184 7.10 -5.43 -27.56
N GLY A 185 8.25 -6.13 -27.60
CA GLY A 185 8.46 -7.39 -28.35
C GLY A 185 8.12 -8.66 -27.55
N GLY A 186 7.54 -8.55 -26.35
CA GLY A 186 7.21 -9.68 -25.49
C GLY A 186 5.99 -10.46 -25.98
N ARG A 187 5.90 -11.76 -25.63
CA ARG A 187 4.70 -12.58 -25.90
C ARG A 187 3.43 -12.04 -25.21
N LYS A 188 3.60 -11.27 -24.15
CA LYS A 188 2.53 -10.71 -23.34
C LYS A 188 2.57 -9.19 -23.51
N GLU A 189 1.57 -8.62 -24.15
CA GLU A 189 1.47 -7.19 -24.47
C GLU A 189 1.63 -6.29 -23.23
N TRP A 190 1.11 -6.72 -22.08
CA TRP A 190 1.20 -5.96 -20.84
C TRP A 190 2.64 -5.73 -20.36
N VAL A 191 3.62 -6.46 -20.89
CA VAL A 191 5.04 -6.24 -20.57
C VAL A 191 5.54 -4.91 -21.13
N ALA A 192 4.88 -4.34 -22.10
CA ALA A 192 5.18 -3.00 -22.62
C ALA A 192 4.73 -1.88 -21.66
N GLN A 193 3.75 -2.14 -20.82
CA GLN A 193 3.15 -1.11 -19.94
C GLN A 193 4.11 -0.61 -18.87
N THR A 194 4.05 0.71 -18.64
CA THR A 194 4.88 1.43 -17.68
C THR A 194 4.06 2.50 -16.95
N VAL A 195 4.67 3.16 -15.98
CA VAL A 195 4.10 4.34 -15.31
C VAL A 195 4.00 5.56 -16.24
N PHE A 196 4.58 5.51 -17.44
CA PHE A 196 4.55 6.60 -18.40
C PHE A 196 3.36 6.56 -19.37
N ASP A 197 2.53 5.50 -19.32
CA ASP A 197 1.40 5.36 -20.24
C ASP A 197 0.22 6.28 -19.89
N PRO A 198 -0.13 6.52 -18.60
CA PRO A 198 -1.11 7.55 -18.25
C PRO A 198 -0.57 8.97 -18.45
N SER A 199 -1.47 9.96 -18.51
CA SER A 199 -1.14 11.38 -18.55
C SER A 199 -0.55 11.84 -17.22
N LEU A 200 0.77 11.78 -17.06
CA LEU A 200 1.45 12.15 -15.81
C LEU A 200 1.24 13.62 -15.44
N GLU A 201 1.04 14.50 -16.42
CA GLU A 201 0.74 15.93 -16.27
C GLU A 201 -0.55 16.21 -15.50
N ASP A 202 -1.45 15.22 -15.40
CA ASP A 202 -2.68 15.32 -14.61
C ASP A 202 -2.48 15.00 -13.13
N ILE A 203 -1.31 14.49 -12.74
CA ILE A 203 -0.95 14.25 -11.33
C ILE A 203 -0.55 15.57 -10.69
N ARG A 204 -1.36 16.07 -9.76
CA ARG A 204 -1.21 17.38 -9.10
C ARG A 204 -1.02 17.27 -7.58
N MET A 205 -1.31 16.12 -6.99
CA MET A 205 -1.10 15.87 -5.58
C MET A 205 0.39 15.70 -5.26
N PRO A 206 0.80 15.76 -3.97
CA PRO A 206 2.17 15.43 -3.58
C PRO A 206 2.57 14.04 -4.07
N ILE A 207 3.78 13.90 -4.63
CA ILE A 207 4.32 12.64 -5.14
C ILE A 207 5.71 12.37 -4.60
N LEU A 208 5.91 11.15 -4.10
CA LEU A 208 7.23 10.60 -3.74
C LEU A 208 7.54 9.41 -4.64
N VAL A 209 8.70 9.44 -5.26
CA VAL A 209 9.25 8.32 -6.04
C VAL A 209 10.49 7.79 -5.31
N VAL A 210 10.47 6.50 -4.96
CA VAL A 210 11.59 5.84 -4.27
C VAL A 210 12.12 4.71 -5.12
N GLY A 211 13.41 4.66 -5.32
CA GLY A 211 14.11 3.54 -5.93
C GLY A 211 15.33 3.12 -5.14
N HIS A 212 15.98 2.07 -5.57
CA HIS A 212 17.21 1.58 -4.96
C HIS A 212 18.35 1.58 -5.96
N ALA A 213 19.52 2.10 -5.58
CA ALA A 213 20.70 2.20 -6.46
C ALA A 213 21.10 0.83 -7.05
N GLU A 214 20.98 -0.23 -6.26
CA GLU A 214 21.30 -1.60 -6.64
C GLU A 214 20.09 -2.40 -7.19
N ASP A 215 18.99 -1.73 -7.57
CA ASP A 215 17.88 -2.42 -8.24
C ASP A 215 18.31 -2.91 -9.63
N LYS A 216 18.47 -4.21 -9.76
CA LYS A 216 18.83 -4.89 -11.02
C LYS A 216 17.63 -5.42 -11.79
N CYS A 217 16.39 -5.06 -11.37
CA CYS A 217 15.20 -5.40 -12.13
C CYS A 217 15.18 -4.62 -13.45
N VAL A 218 15.11 -5.33 -14.58
CA VAL A 218 15.08 -4.69 -15.92
C VAL A 218 13.87 -3.79 -16.14
N ARG A 219 12.83 -3.93 -15.31
CA ARG A 219 11.58 -3.18 -15.42
C ARG A 219 11.58 -1.87 -14.64
N THR A 220 12.53 -1.71 -13.70
CA THR A 220 12.54 -0.61 -12.73
C THR A 220 13.92 0.03 -12.59
N PRO A 221 14.62 0.35 -13.71
CA PRO A 221 15.95 0.94 -13.65
C PRO A 221 15.90 2.27 -12.89
N PRO A 222 16.75 2.45 -11.84
CA PRO A 222 16.67 3.61 -10.96
C PRO A 222 16.99 4.95 -11.64
N ASP A 223 17.78 4.94 -12.70
CA ASP A 223 18.15 6.12 -13.50
C ASP A 223 16.96 6.74 -14.28
N LEU A 224 15.85 6.03 -14.40
CA LEU A 224 14.65 6.54 -15.07
C LEU A 224 13.61 7.19 -14.13
N MET A 225 13.83 7.15 -12.82
CA MET A 225 12.84 7.62 -11.86
C MET A 225 12.59 9.14 -11.93
N GLU A 226 13.64 9.94 -12.14
CA GLU A 226 13.52 11.39 -12.27
C GLU A 226 12.64 11.81 -13.45
N ARG A 227 12.53 10.95 -14.48
CA ARG A 227 11.64 11.20 -15.63
C ARG A 227 10.16 11.18 -15.26
N ILE A 228 9.79 10.64 -14.10
CA ILE A 228 8.41 10.63 -13.63
C ILE A 228 8.04 12.05 -13.17
N THR A 229 8.79 12.60 -12.22
CA THR A 229 8.55 13.95 -11.69
C THR A 229 8.82 15.04 -12.72
N ALA A 230 9.69 14.80 -13.71
CA ALA A 230 9.83 15.72 -14.85
C ALA A 230 8.57 15.85 -15.72
N ARG A 231 7.56 15.01 -15.54
CA ARG A 231 6.31 14.99 -16.30
C ARG A 231 5.07 15.20 -15.44
N THR A 232 5.18 15.16 -14.11
CA THR A 232 4.08 15.46 -13.19
C THR A 232 4.00 16.95 -12.88
N ASN A 233 2.89 17.39 -12.32
CA ASN A 233 2.67 18.75 -11.81
C ASN A 233 2.31 18.70 -10.32
N GLY A 234 2.98 17.85 -9.57
CA GLY A 234 2.70 17.60 -8.16
C GLY A 234 2.92 18.83 -7.29
N ALA A 235 2.02 19.06 -6.34
CA ALA A 235 2.14 20.18 -5.39
C ALA A 235 3.43 20.12 -4.55
N ARG A 236 4.01 18.94 -4.39
CA ARG A 236 5.31 18.66 -3.76
C ARG A 236 5.84 17.36 -4.34
N GLU A 237 7.06 17.38 -4.85
CA GLU A 237 7.66 16.26 -5.55
C GLU A 237 9.03 15.93 -4.96
N GLN A 238 9.31 14.65 -4.78
CA GLN A 238 10.62 14.17 -4.38
C GLN A 238 10.96 12.85 -5.05
N VAL A 239 12.18 12.72 -5.53
CA VAL A 239 12.78 11.46 -5.98
C VAL A 239 13.88 11.08 -5.00
N VAL A 240 13.90 9.82 -4.58
CA VAL A 240 14.89 9.31 -3.61
C VAL A 240 15.47 8.02 -4.12
N THR A 241 16.80 7.95 -4.07
CA THR A 241 17.56 6.73 -4.33
C THR A 241 18.11 6.19 -3.01
N VAL A 242 17.56 5.06 -2.54
CA VAL A 242 18.07 4.32 -1.38
C VAL A 242 19.35 3.62 -1.78
N THR A 243 20.33 3.62 -0.88
CA THR A 243 21.64 2.99 -1.09
C THR A 243 21.97 2.03 0.06
N GLY A 244 22.93 1.13 -0.14
CA GLY A 244 23.33 0.15 0.88
C GLY A 244 22.41 -1.08 0.91
N GLY A 245 22.33 -1.74 2.07
CA GLY A 245 21.62 -3.00 2.22
C GLY A 245 22.31 -4.17 1.50
N PRO A 246 21.70 -5.36 1.52
CA PRO A 246 22.25 -6.55 0.86
C PRO A 246 22.01 -6.46 -0.67
N GLY A 247 23.00 -5.97 -1.40
CA GLY A 247 22.99 -5.96 -2.87
C GLY A 247 23.17 -7.37 -3.45
N GLU A 248 22.62 -7.61 -4.65
CA GLU A 248 22.90 -8.80 -5.43
C GLU A 248 23.82 -8.45 -6.60
N PRO A 249 24.99 -9.11 -6.72
CA PRO A 249 25.87 -8.89 -7.86
C PRO A 249 25.25 -9.48 -9.14
N GLY A 250 25.51 -8.86 -10.27
CA GLY A 250 25.13 -9.38 -11.59
C GLY A 250 24.45 -8.34 -12.50
N PRO A 251 24.16 -8.73 -13.75
CA PRO A 251 23.52 -7.86 -14.70
C PRO A 251 22.04 -7.65 -14.38
N GLN A 252 21.46 -6.61 -14.96
CA GLN A 252 20.02 -6.39 -14.93
C GLN A 252 19.29 -7.56 -15.61
N ASN A 253 18.28 -8.09 -14.92
CA ASN A 253 17.47 -9.18 -15.44
C ASN A 253 16.07 -9.20 -14.77
N VAL A 254 15.18 -10.06 -15.25
CA VAL A 254 13.82 -10.20 -14.71
C VAL A 254 13.81 -10.93 -13.36
N HIS A 255 14.81 -11.74 -13.05
CA HIS A 255 14.88 -12.47 -11.78
C HIS A 255 15.21 -11.54 -10.61
N ALA A 256 15.86 -10.41 -10.87
CA ALA A 256 16.12 -9.39 -9.86
C ALA A 256 14.86 -8.64 -9.42
N CYS A 257 13.74 -8.77 -10.14
CA CYS A 257 12.45 -8.15 -9.77
C CYS A 257 11.74 -8.88 -8.61
N ARG A 258 12.50 -9.36 -7.62
CA ARG A 258 11.98 -10.11 -6.47
C ARG A 258 11.78 -9.18 -5.28
N GLY A 259 10.77 -9.45 -4.46
CA GLY A 259 10.51 -8.64 -3.28
C GLY A 259 11.60 -8.73 -2.20
N ARG A 260 12.40 -9.81 -2.16
CA ARG A 260 13.51 -10.02 -1.20
C ARG A 260 14.88 -9.76 -1.83
N SER A 261 14.99 -8.66 -2.56
CA SER A 261 16.21 -8.13 -3.17
C SER A 261 16.24 -6.61 -2.99
N PRO A 262 17.25 -5.87 -3.49
CA PRO A 262 17.24 -4.41 -3.53
C PRO A 262 15.98 -3.82 -4.19
N HIS A 263 15.42 -4.50 -5.20
CA HIS A 263 14.13 -4.14 -5.79
C HIS A 263 12.99 -4.03 -4.78
N GLY A 264 12.99 -4.84 -3.72
CA GLY A 264 12.01 -4.83 -2.63
C GLY A 264 12.57 -4.28 -1.32
N TYR A 265 13.70 -3.57 -1.34
CA TYR A 265 14.32 -2.96 -0.15
C TYR A 265 14.62 -3.97 0.97
N ALA A 266 15.04 -5.17 0.62
CA ALA A 266 15.30 -6.22 1.59
C ALA A 266 16.33 -5.76 2.65
N GLY A 267 15.95 -5.85 3.93
CA GLY A 267 16.77 -5.38 5.06
C GLY A 267 16.76 -3.86 5.28
N GLN A 268 16.01 -3.09 4.49
CA GLN A 268 15.89 -1.63 4.59
C GLN A 268 14.42 -1.18 4.71
N GLU A 269 13.51 -2.11 4.99
CA GLU A 269 12.08 -1.83 5.08
C GLU A 269 11.78 -0.72 6.09
N ALA A 270 12.46 -0.73 7.24
CA ALA A 270 12.25 0.27 8.29
C ALA A 270 12.69 1.68 7.86
N GLU A 271 13.84 1.78 7.17
CA GLU A 271 14.34 3.05 6.64
C GLU A 271 13.37 3.62 5.60
N VAL A 272 12.96 2.78 4.64
CA VAL A 272 12.04 3.19 3.56
C VAL A 272 10.67 3.58 4.11
N ALA A 273 10.10 2.80 5.03
CA ALA A 273 8.82 3.12 5.65
C ALA A 273 8.89 4.43 6.47
N ALA A 274 9.97 4.66 7.20
CA ALA A 274 10.17 5.90 7.96
C ALA A 274 10.32 7.13 7.04
N GLY A 275 11.08 7.01 5.95
CA GLY A 275 11.21 8.06 4.95
C GLY A 275 9.87 8.40 4.28
N MET A 276 9.14 7.39 3.84
CA MET A 276 7.79 7.56 3.31
C MET A 276 6.88 8.26 4.33
N ALA A 277 6.93 7.85 5.61
CA ALA A 277 6.11 8.45 6.66
C ALA A 277 6.42 9.93 6.87
N ARG A 278 7.70 10.33 6.83
CA ARG A 278 8.08 11.74 6.90
C ARG A 278 7.51 12.54 5.74
N PHE A 279 7.69 12.05 4.51
CA PHE A 279 7.16 12.73 3.33
C PHE A 279 5.64 12.83 3.37
N ILE A 280 4.92 11.76 3.64
CA ILE A 280 3.46 11.73 3.69
C ILE A 280 2.92 12.78 4.69
N ARG A 281 3.61 12.99 5.81
CA ARG A 281 3.26 13.99 6.84
C ARG A 281 3.70 15.42 6.52
N GLY A 282 4.18 15.69 5.33
CA GLY A 282 4.51 17.06 4.88
C GLY A 282 6.00 17.42 4.99
N GLY A 283 6.84 16.53 5.51
CA GLY A 283 8.29 16.68 5.54
C GLY A 283 8.97 16.24 4.24
N THR A 284 10.30 16.07 4.30
CA THR A 284 11.11 15.40 3.29
C THR A 284 11.35 13.94 3.68
N TYR A 285 11.68 13.10 2.71
CA TYR A 285 12.00 11.67 2.93
C TYR A 285 13.14 11.45 3.91
#